data_cb1fb74e99a9bb0d4012d8504ff903cf
#
_entry.id   cb1fb74e99a9bb0d4012d8504ff903cf
#
_cell.length_a   1.000
_cell.length_b   1.000
_cell.length_c   1.000
_cell.angle_alpha   90.00
_cell.angle_beta   90.00
_cell.angle_gamma   90.00
#
_symmetry.space_group_name_H-M   'P 1'
#
loop_
_entity.id
_entity.type
_entity.pdbx_description
1 polymer ?
#
loop_
_entity_poly.entity_id
_entity_poly.type
_entity_poly.pdbx_seq_one_letter_code
_entity_poly.pdbx_strand_id
1 'polypeptide(L)'
;MNNHSIFPVRIYYEDTDAGGVVYHARYLHFFERARTEFLREKGASQNELIQQQDIAFVVKQMEIDFRYPARLDDLLTVETTLVEVKNASLIFTQKLTKGDQLYCSAKVSIACVKITLMKPTAIPQEIKTLLKYERP
;
A
#
# COMPACT_ATOMS: atom_id res chain seq x y z
N MET A 1 7.88 14.45 8.62
CA MET A 1 8.32 13.76 8.50
C MET A 1 7.86 12.57 8.10
N ASN A 2 6.82 12.31 7.85
CA ASN A 2 6.62 11.03 7.81
C ASN A 2 5.97 10.56 6.62
N ASN A 3 6.75 10.23 5.62
CA ASN A 3 6.28 9.57 4.41
C ASN A 3 6.43 8.05 4.52
N HIS A 4 6.55 7.55 5.75
CA HIS A 4 6.89 6.15 6.03
C HIS A 4 5.96 5.59 7.10
N SER A 5 5.56 4.35 6.97
CA SER A 5 4.66 3.71 7.91
C SER A 5 4.99 2.22 8.02
N ILE A 6 4.63 1.63 9.15
CA ILE A 6 4.92 0.23 9.45
C ILE A 6 3.61 -0.47 9.78
N PHE A 7 3.39 -1.62 9.17
CA PHE A 7 2.16 -2.39 9.34
C PHE A 7 2.51 -3.85 9.61
N PRO A 8 2.13 -4.42 10.77
CA PRO A 8 2.44 -5.81 11.09
C PRO A 8 1.51 -6.77 10.34
N VAL A 9 2.07 -7.91 9.94
CA VAL A 9 1.32 -8.95 9.22
C VAL A 9 1.63 -10.30 9.84
N ARG A 10 0.61 -10.93 10.41
CA ARG A 10 0.72 -12.31 10.88
C ARG A 10 0.22 -13.21 9.75
N ILE A 11 0.95 -14.28 9.47
CA ILE A 11 0.55 -15.23 8.44
C ILE A 11 -0.40 -16.25 9.02
N TYR A 12 -1.60 -16.30 8.49
CA TYR A 12 -2.66 -17.20 8.92
C TYR A 12 -2.73 -18.40 7.98
N TYR A 13 -3.44 -19.42 8.41
CA TYR A 13 -3.61 -20.63 7.61
C TYR A 13 -4.19 -20.31 6.22
N GLU A 14 -5.17 -19.41 6.18
CA GLU A 14 -5.80 -19.03 4.90
C GLU A 14 -4.82 -18.39 3.91
N ASP A 15 -3.68 -17.90 4.40
CA ASP A 15 -2.70 -17.24 3.53
C ASP A 15 -1.78 -18.24 2.83
N THR A 16 -1.76 -19.48 3.28
CA THR A 16 -0.81 -20.47 2.79
C THR A 16 -1.41 -21.36 1.72
N ASP A 17 -0.54 -21.93 0.89
CA ASP A 17 -0.95 -22.90 -0.13
C ASP A 17 -0.58 -24.31 0.30
N ALA A 18 -0.80 -25.27 -0.59
CA ALA A 18 -0.54 -26.69 -0.29
C ALA A 18 0.93 -26.95 0.01
N GLY A 19 1.83 -26.08 -0.43
CA GLY A 19 3.25 -26.22 -0.17
C GLY A 19 3.69 -25.70 1.19
N GLY A 20 2.76 -25.12 1.98
CA GLY A 20 3.07 -24.61 3.30
C GLY A 20 3.66 -23.21 3.34
N VAL A 21 3.68 -22.53 2.20
CA VAL A 21 4.19 -21.16 2.11
C VAL A 21 3.05 -20.23 1.68
N VAL A 22 3.23 -18.94 1.91
CA VAL A 22 2.23 -17.96 1.53
C VAL A 22 2.04 -17.97 0.01
N TYR A 23 0.77 -18.08 -0.42
CA TYR A 23 0.41 -18.02 -1.82
C TYR A 23 0.76 -16.64 -2.36
N HIS A 24 1.44 -16.59 -3.51
CA HIS A 24 2.03 -15.34 -3.98
C HIS A 24 1.03 -14.19 -4.11
N ALA A 25 -0.21 -14.46 -4.45
CA ALA A 25 -1.21 -13.40 -4.58
C ALA A 25 -1.57 -12.76 -3.23
N ARG A 26 -1.33 -13.45 -2.11
CA ARG A 26 -1.63 -12.88 -0.79
C ARG A 26 -0.72 -11.72 -0.43
N TYR A 27 0.49 -11.68 -0.97
CA TYR A 27 1.38 -10.55 -0.73
C TYR A 27 0.75 -9.24 -1.21
N LEU A 28 -0.04 -9.29 -2.29
CA LEU A 28 -0.73 -8.11 -2.80
C LEU A 28 -1.73 -7.58 -1.76
N HIS A 29 -2.41 -8.47 -1.04
CA HIS A 29 -3.35 -8.05 0.01
C HIS A 29 -2.61 -7.39 1.17
N PHE A 30 -1.47 -7.94 1.56
CA PHE A 30 -0.68 -7.35 2.64
C PHE A 30 -0.24 -5.94 2.29
N PHE A 31 0.23 -5.75 1.06
CA PHE A 31 0.67 -4.44 0.60
C PHE A 31 -0.50 -3.46 0.48
N GLU A 32 -1.64 -3.94 0.03
CA GLU A 32 -2.83 -3.08 -0.11
C GLU A 32 -3.31 -2.60 1.26
N ARG A 33 -3.36 -3.51 2.23
CA ARG A 33 -3.76 -3.14 3.60
C ARG A 33 -2.78 -2.12 4.19
N ALA A 34 -1.50 -2.31 3.96
CA ALA A 34 -0.49 -1.39 4.48
C ALA A 34 -0.62 0.00 3.87
N ARG A 35 -0.93 0.09 2.56
CA ARG A 35 -1.16 1.39 1.93
C ARG A 35 -2.41 2.06 2.49
N THR A 36 -3.46 1.28 2.72
CA THR A 36 -4.70 1.79 3.30
C THR A 36 -4.44 2.39 4.69
N GLU A 37 -3.66 1.68 5.51
CA GLU A 37 -3.33 2.18 6.85
C GLU A 37 -2.42 3.39 6.78
N PHE A 38 -1.50 3.43 5.81
CA PHE A 38 -0.67 4.60 5.59
C PHE A 38 -1.55 5.84 5.34
N LEU A 39 -2.51 5.72 4.43
CA LEU A 39 -3.40 6.84 4.10
C LEU A 39 -4.24 7.24 5.32
N ARG A 40 -4.72 6.25 6.07
CA ARG A 40 -5.53 6.53 7.26
C ARG A 40 -4.71 7.28 8.31
N GLU A 41 -3.46 6.91 8.50
CA GLU A 41 -2.57 7.61 9.43
C GLU A 41 -2.36 9.07 9.04
N LYS A 42 -2.42 9.36 7.74
CA LYS A 42 -2.27 10.72 7.25
C LYS A 42 -3.57 11.51 7.30
N GLY A 43 -4.67 10.88 7.70
CA GLY A 43 -5.96 11.53 7.76
C GLY A 43 -6.80 11.38 6.49
N ALA A 44 -6.35 10.54 5.55
CA ALA A 44 -7.07 10.30 4.30
C ALA A 44 -7.79 8.96 4.39
N SER A 45 -9.08 9.00 4.71
CA SER A 45 -9.89 7.80 4.75
C SER A 45 -10.45 7.51 3.38
N GLN A 46 -10.17 6.32 2.85
CA GLN A 46 -10.67 5.95 1.52
C GLN A 46 -12.19 5.93 1.49
N ASN A 47 -12.82 5.48 2.57
CA ASN A 47 -14.28 5.44 2.61
C ASN A 47 -14.87 6.84 2.49
N GLU A 48 -14.29 7.82 3.17
CA GLU A 48 -14.75 9.20 3.08
C GLU A 48 -14.56 9.78 1.69
N LEU A 49 -13.44 9.47 1.05
CA LEU A 49 -13.18 9.93 -0.30
C LEU A 49 -14.21 9.36 -1.28
N ILE A 50 -14.55 8.09 -1.14
CA ILE A 50 -15.56 7.45 -1.96
C ILE A 50 -16.93 8.09 -1.74
N GLN A 51 -17.33 8.23 -0.47
CA GLN A 51 -18.66 8.69 -0.14
C GLN A 51 -18.87 10.18 -0.41
N GLN A 52 -17.87 10.99 -0.17
CA GLN A 52 -18.03 12.44 -0.22
C GLN A 52 -17.51 13.07 -1.50
N GLN A 53 -16.54 12.45 -2.15
CA GLN A 53 -15.90 13.07 -3.30
C GLN A 53 -15.90 12.21 -4.56
N ASP A 54 -16.47 11.01 -4.49
CA ASP A 54 -16.54 10.09 -5.63
C ASP A 54 -15.14 9.76 -6.18
N ILE A 55 -14.18 9.60 -5.27
CA ILE A 55 -12.78 9.37 -5.62
C ILE A 55 -12.30 8.07 -5.01
N ALA A 56 -11.53 7.31 -5.77
CA ALA A 56 -10.84 6.14 -5.27
C ALA A 56 -9.41 6.14 -5.78
N PHE A 57 -8.54 5.47 -5.02
CA PHE A 57 -7.18 5.20 -5.46
C PHE A 57 -7.11 3.75 -5.92
N VAL A 58 -6.69 3.54 -7.15
CA VAL A 58 -6.62 2.20 -7.73
C VAL A 58 -5.21 1.90 -8.19
N VAL A 59 -4.82 0.64 -8.13
CA VAL A 59 -3.49 0.24 -8.59
C VAL A 59 -3.43 0.39 -10.10
N LYS A 60 -2.46 1.17 -10.56
CA LYS A 60 -2.22 1.38 -11.98
C LYS A 60 -1.11 0.48 -12.48
N GLN A 61 -0.09 0.28 -11.67
CA GLN A 61 1.06 -0.50 -12.06
C GLN A 61 1.78 -0.99 -10.81
N MET A 62 2.29 -2.19 -10.84
CA MET A 62 3.03 -2.74 -9.72
C MET A 62 4.18 -3.58 -10.23
N GLU A 63 5.37 -3.37 -9.65
CA GLU A 63 6.51 -4.25 -9.83
C GLU A 63 6.73 -4.92 -8.50
N ILE A 64 6.79 -6.24 -8.50
CA ILE A 64 6.92 -6.99 -7.26
C ILE A 64 8.03 -8.03 -7.41
N ASP A 65 8.82 -8.19 -6.35
CA ASP A 65 9.95 -9.08 -6.34
C ASP A 65 9.83 -9.98 -5.12
N PHE A 66 9.69 -11.29 -5.35
CA PHE A 66 9.56 -12.28 -4.30
C PHE A 66 10.93 -12.86 -3.99
N ARG A 67 11.38 -12.71 -2.74
CA ARG A 67 12.73 -13.10 -2.36
C ARG A 67 12.80 -14.30 -1.44
N TYR A 68 11.89 -14.40 -0.50
CA TYR A 68 11.97 -15.41 0.54
C TYR A 68 10.56 -15.81 0.93
N PRO A 69 10.24 -17.11 1.03
CA PRO A 69 8.85 -17.50 1.29
C PRO A 69 8.45 -17.25 2.75
N ALA A 70 7.33 -16.62 2.94
CA ALA A 70 6.74 -16.50 4.27
C ALA A 70 5.93 -17.75 4.56
N ARG A 71 5.82 -18.10 5.84
CA ARG A 71 5.20 -19.35 6.28
C ARG A 71 4.19 -19.10 7.37
N LEU A 72 3.37 -20.11 7.62
CA LEU A 72 2.35 -20.07 8.67
C LEU A 72 2.95 -19.60 9.99
N ASP A 73 2.24 -18.72 10.65
CA ASP A 73 2.57 -18.15 11.96
C ASP A 73 3.72 -17.14 11.96
N ASP A 74 4.37 -16.90 10.83
CA ASP A 74 5.36 -15.83 10.76
C ASP A 74 4.70 -14.50 11.12
N LEU A 75 5.44 -13.67 11.83
CA LEU A 75 5.04 -12.28 12.08
C LEU A 75 6.01 -11.39 11.33
N LEU A 76 5.47 -10.71 10.33
CA LEU A 76 6.27 -9.90 9.43
C LEU A 76 5.85 -8.45 9.52
N THR A 77 6.58 -7.58 8.85
CA THR A 77 6.29 -6.16 8.85
C THR A 77 6.31 -5.65 7.42
N VAL A 78 5.28 -4.88 7.04
CA VAL A 78 5.32 -4.13 5.78
C VAL A 78 5.77 -2.71 6.08
N GLU A 79 6.86 -2.31 5.46
CA GLU A 79 7.32 -0.93 5.51
C GLU A 79 6.86 -0.25 4.24
N THR A 80 6.05 0.79 4.39
CA THR A 80 5.49 1.53 3.27
C THR A 80 6.08 2.93 3.24
N THR A 81 6.59 3.34 2.08
CA THR A 81 7.14 4.69 1.90
C THR A 81 6.46 5.32 0.70
N LEU A 82 5.94 6.53 0.89
CA LEU A 82 5.41 7.32 -0.21
C LEU A 82 6.58 8.08 -0.81
N VAL A 83 6.93 7.76 -2.05
CA VAL A 83 8.13 8.35 -2.66
C VAL A 83 7.81 9.52 -3.58
N GLU A 84 6.58 9.60 -4.09
CA GLU A 84 6.23 10.70 -4.98
C GLU A 84 4.73 10.95 -4.98
N VAL A 85 4.33 12.23 -4.94
CA VAL A 85 2.94 12.64 -5.10
C VAL A 85 2.86 13.42 -6.40
N LYS A 86 2.17 12.85 -7.39
CA LYS A 86 1.97 13.49 -8.68
C LYS A 86 0.60 14.15 -8.70
N ASN A 87 0.23 14.76 -9.84
CA ASN A 87 -1.07 15.42 -9.91
C ASN A 87 -2.24 14.45 -9.74
N ALA A 88 -2.15 13.27 -10.35
CA ALA A 88 -3.25 12.31 -10.33
C ALA A 88 -2.80 10.92 -9.90
N SER A 89 -1.63 10.80 -9.30
CA SER A 89 -1.13 9.49 -8.87
C SER A 89 -0.15 9.61 -7.72
N LEU A 90 0.05 8.48 -7.05
CA LEU A 90 1.01 8.35 -5.94
C LEU A 90 1.93 7.18 -6.25
N ILE A 91 3.19 7.31 -5.87
CA ILE A 91 4.16 6.23 -6.02
C ILE A 91 4.61 5.79 -4.64
N PHE A 92 4.47 4.50 -4.36
CA PHE A 92 4.90 3.91 -3.10
C PHE A 92 5.99 2.88 -3.34
N THR A 93 6.89 2.71 -2.37
CA THR A 93 7.69 1.50 -2.28
C THR A 93 7.31 0.78 -1.00
N GLN A 94 7.30 -0.54 -1.06
CA GLN A 94 6.89 -1.36 0.08
C GLN A 94 7.82 -2.55 0.22
N LYS A 95 8.11 -2.93 1.47
CA LYS A 95 8.96 -4.08 1.76
C LYS A 95 8.32 -4.91 2.85
N LEU A 96 8.28 -6.21 2.66
CA LEU A 96 7.83 -7.15 3.67
C LEU A 96 9.07 -7.80 4.27
N THR A 97 9.27 -7.59 5.57
CA THR A 97 10.51 -8.02 6.23
C THR A 97 10.22 -8.71 7.55
N LYS A 98 11.21 -9.47 8.03
CA LYS A 98 11.23 -10.01 9.37
C LYS A 98 12.67 -9.90 9.83
N GLY A 99 12.94 -9.00 10.80
CA GLY A 99 14.30 -8.68 11.17
C GLY A 99 15.05 -8.15 9.97
N ASP A 100 16.19 -8.71 9.68
CA ASP A 100 17.02 -8.29 8.54
C ASP A 100 16.67 -9.02 7.24
N GLN A 101 15.73 -9.95 7.30
CA GLN A 101 15.39 -10.73 6.11
C GLN A 101 14.33 -10.02 5.30
N LEU A 102 14.63 -9.78 4.03
CA LEU A 102 13.64 -9.24 3.08
C LEU A 102 12.90 -10.41 2.44
N TYR A 103 11.58 -10.39 2.55
CA TYR A 103 10.73 -11.44 1.98
C TYR A 103 10.18 -11.04 0.63
N CYS A 104 9.78 -9.78 0.48
CA CYS A 104 9.13 -9.32 -0.74
C CYS A 104 9.24 -7.81 -0.82
N SER A 105 9.40 -7.27 -2.02
CA SER A 105 9.42 -5.83 -2.20
C SER A 105 8.57 -5.46 -3.41
N ALA A 106 8.05 -4.23 -3.40
CA ALA A 106 7.18 -3.76 -4.47
C ALA A 106 7.35 -2.28 -4.69
N LYS A 107 7.16 -1.86 -5.94
CA LYS A 107 6.99 -0.47 -6.31
C LYS A 107 5.59 -0.36 -6.90
N VAL A 108 4.77 0.52 -6.37
CA VAL A 108 3.35 0.57 -6.69
C VAL A 108 2.96 1.96 -7.12
N SER A 109 2.34 2.08 -8.29
CA SER A 109 1.77 3.31 -8.77
C SER A 109 0.26 3.25 -8.61
N ILE A 110 -0.29 4.23 -7.89
CA ILE A 110 -1.72 4.30 -7.56
C ILE A 110 -2.30 5.50 -8.29
N ALA A 111 -3.36 5.28 -9.05
CA ALA A 111 -4.03 6.36 -9.76
C ALA A 111 -5.24 6.85 -8.98
N CYS A 112 -5.45 8.15 -8.97
CA CYS A 112 -6.66 8.74 -8.42
C CYS A 112 -7.70 8.78 -9.53
N VAL A 113 -8.87 8.20 -9.29
CA VAL A 113 -9.92 8.12 -10.30
C VAL A 113 -11.24 8.64 -9.77
N LYS A 114 -12.03 9.20 -10.68
CA LYS A 114 -13.43 9.56 -10.41
C LYS A 114 -14.23 8.28 -10.62
N ILE A 115 -14.87 7.79 -9.57
CA ILE A 115 -15.48 6.47 -9.60
C ILE A 115 -16.59 6.37 -10.63
N THR A 116 -17.50 7.35 -10.66
CA THR A 116 -18.64 7.29 -11.56
C THR A 116 -18.24 7.34 -13.03
N LEU A 117 -17.08 7.93 -13.34
CA LEU A 117 -16.59 8.03 -14.71
C LEU A 117 -15.51 6.99 -15.02
N MET A 118 -14.94 6.39 -13.98
CA MET A 118 -13.78 5.49 -14.06
C MET A 118 -12.65 6.09 -14.89
N LYS A 119 -12.37 7.36 -14.63
CA LYS A 119 -11.32 8.11 -15.32
C LYS A 119 -10.37 8.75 -14.32
N PRO A 120 -9.10 8.90 -14.69
CA PRO A 120 -8.15 9.60 -13.82
C PRO A 120 -8.63 11.00 -13.53
N THR A 121 -8.37 11.45 -12.30
CA THR A 121 -8.70 12.80 -11.88
C THR A 121 -7.62 13.29 -10.95
N ALA A 122 -7.49 14.60 -10.83
CA ALA A 122 -6.48 15.17 -9.97
C ALA A 122 -6.77 14.80 -8.52
N ILE A 123 -5.71 14.55 -7.75
CA ILE A 123 -5.84 14.33 -6.32
C ILE A 123 -6.27 15.64 -5.69
N PRO A 124 -7.31 15.64 -4.84
CA PRO A 124 -7.74 16.88 -4.18
C PRO A 124 -6.60 17.56 -3.45
N GLN A 125 -6.57 18.88 -3.48
CA GLN A 125 -5.47 19.63 -2.87
C GLN A 125 -5.34 19.34 -1.39
N GLU A 126 -6.46 19.19 -0.69
CA GLU A 126 -6.42 18.88 0.74
C GLU A 126 -5.76 17.53 1.00
N ILE A 127 -5.93 16.57 0.11
CA ILE A 127 -5.30 15.27 0.24
C ILE A 127 -3.80 15.39 -0.07
N LYS A 128 -3.45 16.14 -1.12
CA LYS A 128 -2.05 16.39 -1.42
C LYS A 128 -1.34 17.02 -0.24
N THR A 129 -2.00 17.95 0.43
CA THR A 129 -1.43 18.61 1.60
C THR A 129 -1.20 17.63 2.74
N LEU A 130 -2.15 16.73 2.99
CA LEU A 130 -2.00 15.71 4.02
C LEU A 130 -0.86 14.75 3.70
N LEU A 131 -0.67 14.43 2.43
CA LEU A 131 0.33 13.44 2.02
C LEU A 131 1.70 14.04 1.79
N LYS A 132 1.79 15.36 1.67
CA LYS A 132 3.09 15.96 1.45
C LYS A 132 3.96 15.77 2.63
N TYR A 133 5.13 15.26 2.35
CA TYR A 133 6.12 15.06 3.34
C TYR A 133 6.75 16.39 3.70
N GLU A 134 6.74 16.72 4.99
CA GLU A 134 7.36 17.94 5.46
C GLU A 134 8.85 17.73 5.53
N ARG A 135 9.57 18.47 4.75
CA ARG A 135 11.02 18.36 4.81
C ARG A 135 11.55 19.14 5.95
N PRO A 136 12.48 18.55 6.70
CA PRO A 136 13.10 19.28 7.80
C PRO A 136 13.93 20.46 7.31
#